data_64514f5eb3f08ea4fa0657b7d54b3709
#
_entry.id   64514f5eb3f08ea4fa0657b7d54b3709
#
_cell.length_a   1.000
_cell.length_b   1.000
_cell.length_c   1.000
_cell.angle_alpha   90.00
_cell.angle_beta   90.00
_cell.angle_gamma   90.00
#
_symmetry.space_group_name_H-M   'P 1'
#
loop_
_entity.id
_entity.type
_entity.pdbx_description
1 polymer ?
#
loop_
_entity_poly.entity_id
_entity_poly.type
_entity_poly.pdbx_seq_one_letter_code
_entity_poly.pdbx_strand_id
1 'polypeptide(L)'
;MSSFRQPFCTKSKSDSAAMDLSDMRKKYKGDEECFEESQLVSLDPIKQFGDWFDQATKCPEIGEANAMCIATGRPSARMVLLKGYSNEGFRFFTNYESRKGGELESNPYACLVFYWEPLNRQIRIEGTVERIPYQSSCDYFHSRPKSSQIGAVVSRQSTPVPDRDYLRQKNAELEEKYKDTEVPMPNYWGGYMVKPYLIEFWQGQTNRLHDRIVFTKPEKGEAKLDDFQHPAEGGWVYQRLSP
;
A
#
# COMPACT_ATOMS: atom_id res chain seq x y z
N MET A 1 32.87 36.42 27.05
CA MET A 1 32.81 35.47 25.88
C MET A 1 33.04 34.07 26.43
N SER A 2 31.96 33.35 26.63
CA SER A 2 32.00 31.98 27.18
C SER A 2 31.92 31.00 26.03
N SER A 3 33.03 30.26 25.84
CA SER A 3 33.15 29.21 24.81
C SER A 3 32.46 27.94 25.31
N PHE A 4 31.29 27.66 24.78
CA PHE A 4 30.65 26.34 24.96
C PHE A 4 31.41 25.30 24.12
N ARG A 5 32.22 24.46 24.73
CA ARG A 5 32.72 23.22 24.12
C ARG A 5 31.62 22.15 24.17
N GLN A 6 31.23 21.65 23.02
CA GLN A 6 30.39 20.45 22.95
C GLN A 6 31.16 19.24 23.47
N PRO A 7 30.53 18.33 24.25
CA PRO A 7 31.20 17.13 24.72
C PRO A 7 31.42 16.15 23.56
N PHE A 8 32.64 15.62 23.47
CA PHE A 8 32.97 14.50 22.57
C PHE A 8 32.19 13.26 23.03
N CYS A 9 31.40 12.71 22.09
CA CYS A 9 30.68 11.43 22.28
C CYS A 9 31.70 10.28 22.28
N THR A 10 32.07 9.77 23.47
CA THR A 10 32.89 8.57 23.59
C THR A 10 31.99 7.34 23.41
N LYS A 11 32.27 6.50 22.41
CA LYS A 11 31.60 5.19 22.22
C LYS A 11 31.89 4.31 23.43
N SER A 12 30.90 4.05 24.28
CA SER A 12 30.97 3.01 25.30
C SER A 12 30.84 1.64 24.61
N LYS A 13 31.83 0.75 24.82
CA LYS A 13 31.71 -0.66 24.48
C LYS A 13 30.74 -1.30 25.49
N SER A 14 29.51 -1.63 25.07
CA SER A 14 28.65 -2.54 25.82
C SER A 14 28.67 -3.90 25.10
N ASP A 15 29.13 -4.92 25.82
CA ASP A 15 29.11 -6.31 25.43
C ASP A 15 27.68 -6.85 25.42
N SER A 16 27.01 -6.72 24.28
CA SER A 16 25.97 -7.64 23.81
C SER A 16 26.13 -7.71 22.29
N ALA A 17 26.09 -8.89 21.72
CA ALA A 17 26.25 -9.10 20.28
C ALA A 17 25.02 -8.57 19.48
N ALA A 18 24.74 -7.28 19.61
CA ALA A 18 23.78 -6.59 18.79
C ALA A 18 24.42 -6.38 17.41
N MET A 19 23.80 -6.87 16.36
CA MET A 19 24.22 -6.65 14.98
C MET A 19 24.12 -5.15 14.68
N ASP A 20 25.27 -4.50 14.43
CA ASP A 20 25.33 -3.11 13.97
C ASP A 20 25.09 -3.09 12.44
N LEU A 21 24.00 -2.45 12.02
CA LEU A 21 23.59 -2.29 10.62
C LEU A 21 23.86 -0.88 10.09
N SER A 22 24.63 -0.07 10.81
CA SER A 22 24.87 1.36 10.50
C SER A 22 25.57 1.57 9.15
N ASP A 23 26.32 0.56 8.66
CA ASP A 23 27.03 0.60 7.38
C ASP A 23 26.20 0.10 6.20
N MET A 24 24.99 -0.45 6.45
CA MET A 24 24.06 -0.87 5.39
C MET A 24 23.43 0.35 4.73
N ARG A 25 24.04 0.84 3.66
CA ARG A 25 23.57 2.00 2.89
C ARG A 25 23.54 1.67 1.41
N LYS A 26 22.35 1.78 0.79
CA LYS A 26 22.21 1.73 -0.67
C LYS A 26 22.63 3.09 -1.24
N LYS A 27 23.42 3.08 -2.32
CA LYS A 27 23.61 4.27 -3.17
C LYS A 27 22.42 4.37 -4.14
N TYR A 28 21.75 5.50 -4.15
CA TYR A 28 20.74 5.83 -5.15
C TYR A 28 21.44 6.29 -6.44
N LYS A 29 20.76 6.26 -7.56
CA LYS A 29 21.24 6.87 -8.78
C LYS A 29 21.17 8.39 -8.59
N GLY A 30 22.18 9.13 -9.03
CA GLY A 30 22.37 10.57 -8.71
C GLY A 30 21.22 11.52 -9.11
N ASP A 31 21.55 12.81 -9.31
CA ASP A 31 20.58 13.88 -9.62
C ASP A 31 19.76 13.64 -10.91
N GLU A 32 20.13 12.63 -11.71
CA GLU A 32 19.41 12.20 -12.91
C GLU A 32 18.02 11.57 -12.60
N GLU A 33 17.76 11.17 -11.34
CA GLU A 33 16.50 10.61 -10.87
C GLU A 33 15.71 11.57 -9.97
N CYS A 34 15.94 12.88 -10.10
CA CYS A 34 15.13 13.87 -9.38
C CYS A 34 13.64 13.75 -9.80
N PHE A 35 12.75 14.15 -8.90
CA PHE A 35 11.32 14.24 -9.19
C PHE A 35 10.83 15.64 -8.86
N GLU A 36 10.80 16.48 -9.88
CA GLU A 36 10.33 17.86 -9.80
C GLU A 36 8.87 17.98 -10.25
N GLU A 37 8.22 19.08 -9.91
CA GLU A 37 6.85 19.38 -10.30
C GLU A 37 6.67 19.41 -11.83
N SER A 38 7.71 19.82 -12.56
CA SER A 38 7.76 19.80 -14.03
C SER A 38 7.72 18.40 -14.65
N GLN A 39 8.02 17.36 -13.86
CA GLN A 39 8.03 15.96 -14.26
C GLN A 39 6.73 15.23 -13.89
N LEU A 40 5.77 15.92 -13.27
CA LEU A 40 4.42 15.38 -13.08
C LEU A 40 3.78 15.20 -14.46
N VAL A 41 3.41 13.97 -14.81
CA VAL A 41 2.70 13.67 -16.06
C VAL A 41 1.25 14.17 -16.04
N SER A 42 0.69 14.37 -14.85
CA SER A 42 -0.64 14.92 -14.65
C SER A 42 -0.77 15.54 -13.26
N LEU A 43 -1.59 16.57 -13.15
CA LEU A 43 -2.06 17.12 -11.88
C LEU A 43 -3.23 16.32 -11.27
N ASP A 44 -3.69 15.26 -11.93
CA ASP A 44 -4.54 14.22 -11.35
C ASP A 44 -3.65 13.16 -10.70
N PRO A 45 -3.66 13.02 -9.36
CA PRO A 45 -2.77 12.08 -8.67
C PRO A 45 -3.06 10.62 -8.99
N ILE A 46 -4.26 10.28 -9.49
CA ILE A 46 -4.57 8.91 -9.94
C ILE A 46 -3.88 8.62 -11.28
N LYS A 47 -3.82 9.59 -12.19
CA LYS A 47 -3.06 9.44 -13.45
C LYS A 47 -1.56 9.42 -13.19
N GLN A 48 -1.07 10.24 -12.26
CA GLN A 48 0.33 10.20 -11.82
C GLN A 48 0.69 8.85 -11.19
N PHE A 49 -0.20 8.29 -10.36
CA PHE A 49 -0.03 6.91 -9.86
C PHE A 49 0.04 5.91 -11.01
N GLY A 50 -0.85 6.03 -11.99
CA GLY A 50 -0.90 5.15 -13.17
C GLY A 50 0.41 5.14 -13.96
N ASP A 51 1.03 6.30 -14.17
CA ASP A 51 2.32 6.43 -14.84
C ASP A 51 3.44 5.70 -14.06
N TRP A 52 3.57 5.95 -12.77
CA TRP A 52 4.58 5.28 -11.96
C TRP A 52 4.33 3.78 -11.82
N PHE A 53 3.06 3.36 -11.75
CA PHE A 53 2.68 1.96 -11.71
C PHE A 53 3.02 1.25 -13.03
N ASP A 54 2.76 1.87 -14.18
CA ASP A 54 3.13 1.34 -15.49
C ASP A 54 4.65 1.15 -15.62
N GLN A 55 5.44 2.14 -15.16
CA GLN A 55 6.90 2.01 -15.12
C GLN A 55 7.34 0.86 -14.21
N ALA A 56 6.70 0.68 -13.05
CA ALA A 56 6.99 -0.43 -12.15
C ALA A 56 6.67 -1.80 -12.77
N THR A 57 5.56 -1.92 -13.53
CA THR A 57 5.20 -3.17 -14.21
C THR A 57 6.16 -3.55 -15.33
N LYS A 58 6.87 -2.57 -15.91
CA LYS A 58 7.86 -2.75 -16.96
C LYS A 58 9.29 -2.96 -16.44
N CYS A 59 9.53 -2.77 -15.15
CA CYS A 59 10.83 -2.98 -14.52
C CYS A 59 11.06 -4.48 -14.26
N PRO A 60 12.05 -5.14 -14.90
CA PRO A 60 12.23 -6.58 -14.79
C PRO A 60 12.59 -7.06 -13.37
N GLU A 61 13.19 -6.19 -12.56
CA GLU A 61 13.59 -6.49 -11.19
C GLU A 61 12.41 -6.43 -10.21
N ILE A 62 11.23 -5.95 -10.64
CA ILE A 62 10.02 -5.89 -9.82
C ILE A 62 9.12 -7.08 -10.15
N GLY A 63 9.12 -8.11 -9.30
CA GLY A 63 8.33 -9.32 -9.52
C GLY A 63 6.82 -9.13 -9.39
N GLU A 64 6.35 -8.24 -8.53
CA GLU A 64 4.92 -8.04 -8.24
C GLU A 64 4.62 -6.56 -7.95
N ALA A 65 4.51 -5.75 -9.00
CA ALA A 65 4.33 -4.30 -8.88
C ALA A 65 3.05 -3.88 -8.12
N ASN A 66 2.01 -4.74 -8.13
CA ASN A 66 0.74 -4.51 -7.45
C ASN A 66 0.72 -5.01 -5.99
N ALA A 67 1.81 -5.54 -5.46
CA ALA A 67 1.95 -5.82 -4.04
C ALA A 67 2.05 -4.49 -3.27
N MET A 68 1.23 -4.36 -2.22
CA MET A 68 1.20 -3.17 -1.37
C MET A 68 1.05 -3.56 0.09
N CYS A 69 1.68 -2.79 0.97
CA CYS A 69 1.41 -2.87 2.40
C CYS A 69 0.13 -2.09 2.71
N ILE A 70 -0.83 -2.72 3.39
CA ILE A 70 -1.98 -2.02 3.97
C ILE A 70 -1.85 -1.95 5.48
N ALA A 71 -1.92 -0.74 6.05
CA ALA A 71 -2.01 -0.49 7.48
C ALA A 71 -3.44 -0.08 7.85
N THR A 72 -3.94 -0.64 8.96
CA THR A 72 -5.34 -0.49 9.42
C THR A 72 -5.42 -0.41 10.94
N GLY A 73 -6.45 0.22 11.49
CA GLY A 73 -6.78 0.24 12.92
C GLY A 73 -5.68 0.81 13.82
N ARG A 74 -5.39 0.12 14.93
CA ARG A 74 -4.11 0.31 15.64
C ARG A 74 -2.99 -0.14 14.72
N PRO A 75 -1.73 0.39 14.84
CA PRO A 75 -0.67 0.05 13.91
C PRO A 75 -0.56 -1.45 13.67
N SER A 76 -1.08 -1.91 12.54
CA SER A 76 -1.17 -3.30 12.11
C SER A 76 -1.07 -3.33 10.59
N ALA A 77 -0.06 -4.01 10.06
CA ALA A 77 0.25 -3.98 8.63
C ALA A 77 0.48 -5.38 8.05
N ARG A 78 0.17 -5.57 6.78
CA ARG A 78 0.39 -6.80 6.00
C ARG A 78 0.41 -6.50 4.51
N MET A 79 0.95 -7.40 3.73
CA MET A 79 0.88 -7.29 2.28
C MET A 79 -0.49 -7.73 1.76
N VAL A 80 -1.02 -6.99 0.79
CA VAL A 80 -2.20 -7.33 -0.03
C VAL A 80 -1.93 -6.94 -1.48
N LEU A 81 -2.77 -7.39 -2.41
CA LEU A 81 -2.62 -7.09 -3.83
C LEU A 81 -3.63 -6.04 -4.28
N LEU A 82 -3.16 -5.00 -4.91
CA LEU A 82 -4.02 -4.08 -5.67
C LEU A 82 -4.67 -4.86 -6.83
N LYS A 83 -5.98 -4.77 -6.98
CA LYS A 83 -6.77 -5.45 -8.02
C LYS A 83 -7.52 -4.49 -8.95
N GLY A 84 -7.27 -3.21 -8.80
CA GLY A 84 -7.77 -2.16 -9.67
C GLY A 84 -7.70 -0.80 -9.00
N TYR A 85 -7.61 0.23 -9.80
CA TYR A 85 -7.69 1.62 -9.37
C TYR A 85 -8.45 2.45 -10.40
N SER A 86 -9.08 3.50 -9.95
CA SER A 86 -9.82 4.46 -10.78
C SER A 86 -9.91 5.79 -10.02
N ASN A 87 -10.60 6.77 -10.58
CA ASN A 87 -10.89 8.04 -9.89
C ASN A 87 -11.71 7.86 -8.61
N GLU A 88 -12.34 6.69 -8.42
CA GLU A 88 -13.05 6.33 -7.18
C GLU A 88 -12.09 5.86 -6.07
N GLY A 89 -10.92 5.32 -6.43
CA GLY A 89 -9.92 4.84 -5.48
C GLY A 89 -9.24 3.54 -5.86
N PHE A 90 -8.73 2.83 -4.85
CA PHE A 90 -7.88 1.64 -4.95
C PHE A 90 -8.59 0.41 -4.40
N ARG A 91 -8.72 -0.64 -5.20
CA ARG A 91 -9.53 -1.82 -4.88
C ARG A 91 -8.66 -3.01 -4.55
N PHE A 92 -8.98 -3.70 -3.45
CA PHE A 92 -8.40 -4.99 -3.06
C PHE A 92 -9.48 -5.93 -2.53
N PHE A 93 -9.15 -7.23 -2.41
CA PHE A 93 -10.09 -8.25 -1.94
C PHE A 93 -9.50 -9.04 -0.78
N THR A 94 -10.36 -9.40 0.17
CA THR A 94 -9.93 -10.12 1.37
C THR A 94 -11.11 -10.83 2.04
N ASN A 95 -10.80 -11.57 3.12
CA ASN A 95 -11.80 -12.10 4.03
C ASN A 95 -12.25 -11.00 5.02
N TYR A 96 -13.54 -10.72 5.08
CA TYR A 96 -14.14 -9.70 5.95
C TYR A 96 -14.04 -10.02 7.44
N GLU A 97 -13.99 -11.32 7.79
CA GLU A 97 -13.85 -11.79 9.17
C GLU A 97 -12.38 -11.89 9.62
N SER A 98 -11.43 -11.57 8.75
CA SER A 98 -10.02 -11.50 9.11
C SER A 98 -9.73 -10.35 10.07
N ARG A 99 -8.56 -10.39 10.74
CA ARG A 99 -8.13 -9.30 11.63
C ARG A 99 -8.23 -7.92 10.94
N LYS A 100 -7.75 -7.78 9.70
CA LYS A 100 -7.86 -6.53 8.95
C LYS A 100 -9.33 -6.17 8.61
N GLY A 101 -10.17 -7.17 8.33
CA GLY A 101 -11.59 -6.96 8.08
C GLY A 101 -12.28 -6.37 9.32
N GLY A 102 -12.05 -6.95 10.50
CA GLY A 102 -12.56 -6.41 11.77
C GLY A 102 -11.98 -5.03 12.12
N GLU A 103 -10.68 -4.80 11.82
CA GLU A 103 -10.06 -3.48 12.00
C GLU A 103 -10.72 -2.42 11.11
N LEU A 104 -11.03 -2.73 9.84
CA LEU A 104 -11.69 -1.82 8.90
C LEU A 104 -13.19 -1.60 9.22
N GLU A 105 -13.85 -2.57 9.80
CA GLU A 105 -15.24 -2.43 10.26
C GLU A 105 -15.34 -1.44 11.44
N SER A 106 -14.37 -1.49 12.36
CA SER A 106 -14.33 -0.60 13.53
C SER A 106 -13.75 0.78 13.25
N ASN A 107 -12.84 0.87 12.26
CA ASN A 107 -12.17 2.11 11.86
C ASN A 107 -11.93 2.08 10.34
N PRO A 108 -12.82 2.70 9.53
CA PRO A 108 -12.78 2.59 8.08
C PRO A 108 -11.73 3.50 7.43
N TYR A 109 -10.51 3.50 7.98
CA TYR A 109 -9.36 4.21 7.43
C TYR A 109 -8.22 3.25 7.14
N ALA A 110 -7.52 3.46 6.04
CA ALA A 110 -6.34 2.70 5.69
C ALA A 110 -5.25 3.58 5.10
N CYS A 111 -4.02 3.11 5.26
CA CYS A 111 -2.85 3.60 4.53
C CYS A 111 -2.32 2.46 3.65
N LEU A 112 -2.19 2.71 2.36
CA LEU A 112 -1.54 1.81 1.40
C LEU A 112 -0.13 2.33 1.13
N VAL A 113 0.85 1.43 1.08
CA VAL A 113 2.23 1.77 0.74
C VAL A 113 2.74 0.82 -0.33
N PHE A 114 3.16 1.39 -1.45
CA PHE A 114 3.94 0.71 -2.48
C PHE A 114 5.41 1.09 -2.29
N TYR A 115 6.31 0.12 -2.44
CA TYR A 115 7.74 0.37 -2.46
C TYR A 115 8.38 -0.42 -3.61
N TRP A 116 8.85 0.30 -4.59
CA TRP A 116 9.56 -0.24 -5.76
C TRP A 116 11.05 0.07 -5.63
N GLU A 117 11.73 -0.81 -4.92
CA GLU A 117 13.13 -0.64 -4.55
C GLU A 117 14.06 -0.41 -5.75
N PRO A 118 13.92 -1.12 -6.90
CA PRO A 118 14.75 -0.89 -8.07
C PRO A 118 14.61 0.52 -8.68
N LEU A 119 13.43 1.14 -8.51
CA LEU A 119 13.13 2.49 -8.97
C LEU A 119 13.39 3.57 -7.90
N ASN A 120 13.77 3.18 -6.68
CA ASN A 120 13.90 4.06 -5.53
C ASN A 120 12.62 4.88 -5.27
N ARG A 121 11.45 4.30 -5.48
CA ARG A 121 10.15 4.97 -5.37
C ARG A 121 9.28 4.36 -4.29
N GLN A 122 8.58 5.24 -3.59
CA GLN A 122 7.50 4.87 -2.68
C GLN A 122 6.26 5.69 -3.00
N ILE A 123 5.09 5.07 -2.93
CA ILE A 123 3.81 5.78 -2.95
C ILE A 123 3.07 5.44 -1.66
N ARG A 124 2.57 6.47 -0.97
CA ARG A 124 1.75 6.34 0.22
C ARG A 124 0.37 6.94 -0.07
N ILE A 125 -0.67 6.18 0.21
CA ILE A 125 -2.06 6.55 -0.07
C ILE A 125 -2.85 6.41 1.23
N GLU A 126 -3.46 7.49 1.71
CA GLU A 126 -4.36 7.47 2.85
C GLU A 126 -5.79 7.71 2.37
N GLY A 127 -6.73 6.95 2.91
CA GLY A 127 -8.10 7.03 2.46
C GLY A 127 -9.10 6.42 3.43
N THR A 128 -10.37 6.75 3.20
CA THR A 128 -11.49 6.04 3.79
C THR A 128 -11.76 4.74 3.04
N VAL A 129 -12.28 3.74 3.74
CA VAL A 129 -12.47 2.39 3.19
C VAL A 129 -13.94 2.02 3.26
N GLU A 130 -14.48 1.53 2.15
CA GLU A 130 -15.83 0.98 2.09
C GLU A 130 -15.85 -0.38 1.39
N ARG A 131 -16.83 -1.22 1.68
CA ARG A 131 -17.07 -2.44 0.92
C ARG A 131 -17.60 -2.10 -0.46
N ILE A 132 -17.08 -2.78 -1.49
CA ILE A 132 -17.65 -2.65 -2.85
C ILE A 132 -18.95 -3.44 -2.96
N PRO A 133 -19.79 -3.17 -3.97
CA PRO A 133 -21.02 -3.92 -4.20
C PRO A 133 -20.78 -5.42 -4.29
N TYR A 134 -21.73 -6.20 -3.74
CA TYR A 134 -21.66 -7.67 -3.71
C TYR A 134 -21.42 -8.26 -5.11
N GLN A 135 -22.14 -7.77 -6.12
CA GLN A 135 -22.00 -8.29 -7.49
C GLN A 135 -20.56 -8.13 -8.01
N SER A 136 -19.93 -6.98 -7.78
CA SER A 136 -18.54 -6.75 -8.18
C SER A 136 -17.55 -7.69 -7.48
N SER A 137 -17.85 -8.05 -6.22
CA SER A 137 -17.06 -9.04 -5.48
C SER A 137 -17.27 -10.44 -6.05
N CYS A 138 -18.52 -10.79 -6.38
CA CYS A 138 -18.91 -12.07 -6.96
C CYS A 138 -18.26 -12.27 -8.34
N ASP A 139 -18.34 -11.27 -9.22
CA ASP A 139 -17.73 -11.30 -10.55
C ASP A 139 -16.23 -11.53 -10.47
N TYR A 140 -15.55 -10.79 -9.57
CA TYR A 140 -14.12 -10.99 -9.37
C TYR A 140 -13.81 -12.35 -8.73
N PHE A 141 -14.61 -12.83 -7.78
CA PHE A 141 -14.42 -14.14 -7.16
C PHE A 141 -14.41 -15.27 -8.22
N HIS A 142 -15.40 -15.25 -9.13
CA HIS A 142 -15.53 -16.25 -10.17
C HIS A 142 -14.54 -16.10 -11.33
N SER A 143 -13.98 -14.92 -11.54
CA SER A 143 -12.90 -14.72 -12.52
C SER A 143 -11.55 -15.34 -12.07
N ARG A 144 -11.42 -15.69 -10.79
CA ARG A 144 -10.21 -16.31 -10.25
C ARG A 144 -10.12 -17.80 -10.59
N PRO A 145 -8.92 -18.38 -10.66
CA PRO A 145 -8.76 -19.83 -10.77
C PRO A 145 -9.54 -20.57 -9.67
N LYS A 146 -10.13 -21.71 -10.01
CA LYS A 146 -10.95 -22.51 -9.08
C LYS A 146 -10.22 -22.86 -7.79
N SER A 147 -8.92 -23.16 -7.85
CA SER A 147 -8.08 -23.41 -6.68
C SER A 147 -8.01 -22.18 -5.74
N SER A 148 -7.99 -20.97 -6.30
CA SER A 148 -8.01 -19.73 -5.50
C SER A 148 -9.38 -19.44 -4.90
N GLN A 149 -10.48 -19.84 -5.57
CA GLN A 149 -11.83 -19.77 -5.01
C GLN A 149 -11.97 -20.72 -3.84
N ILE A 150 -11.54 -21.99 -3.99
CA ILE A 150 -11.52 -23.02 -2.94
C ILE A 150 -10.66 -22.56 -1.76
N GLY A 151 -9.46 -22.04 -2.00
CA GLY A 151 -8.60 -21.49 -0.95
C GLY A 151 -9.27 -20.38 -0.11
N ALA A 152 -10.10 -19.53 -0.73
CA ALA A 152 -10.86 -18.51 -0.02
C ALA A 152 -11.99 -19.11 0.84
N VAL A 153 -12.58 -20.24 0.43
CA VAL A 153 -13.60 -20.97 1.20
C VAL A 153 -12.95 -21.74 2.37
N VAL A 154 -11.81 -22.38 2.13
CA VAL A 154 -11.04 -23.11 3.18
C VAL A 154 -10.61 -22.17 4.30
N SER A 155 -10.11 -20.99 3.91
CA SER A 155 -9.45 -20.09 4.85
C SER A 155 -10.45 -19.19 5.59
N ARG A 156 -10.73 -19.52 6.85
CA ARG A 156 -11.30 -18.56 7.82
C ARG A 156 -10.15 -17.69 8.31
N GLN A 157 -9.72 -16.75 7.46
CA GLN A 157 -8.47 -16.00 7.62
C GLN A 157 -8.32 -15.36 9.00
N SER A 158 -7.15 -15.51 9.62
CA SER A 158 -6.79 -15.04 10.96
C SER A 158 -7.37 -15.86 12.12
N THR A 159 -8.08 -16.96 11.87
CA THR A 159 -8.50 -17.88 12.93
C THR A 159 -7.41 -18.92 13.21
N PRO A 160 -7.21 -19.35 14.46
CA PRO A 160 -6.32 -20.45 14.78
C PRO A 160 -6.76 -21.75 14.09
N VAL A 161 -5.80 -22.53 13.64
CA VAL A 161 -6.00 -23.90 13.11
C VAL A 161 -5.06 -24.85 13.84
N PRO A 162 -5.40 -26.15 13.96
CA PRO A 162 -4.58 -27.12 14.68
C PRO A 162 -3.16 -27.24 14.09
N ASP A 163 -3.10 -27.40 12.76
CA ASP A 163 -1.85 -27.61 12.02
C ASP A 163 -2.07 -27.34 10.52
N ARG A 164 -1.02 -27.56 9.73
CA ARG A 164 -1.06 -27.40 8.28
C ARG A 164 -1.87 -28.50 7.58
N ASP A 165 -1.90 -29.69 8.13
CA ASP A 165 -2.56 -30.84 7.51
C ASP A 165 -4.08 -30.70 7.60
N TYR A 166 -4.60 -30.06 8.63
CA TYR A 166 -6.00 -29.65 8.69
C TYR A 166 -6.41 -28.81 7.45
N LEU A 167 -5.61 -27.82 7.07
CA LEU A 167 -5.89 -26.98 5.89
C LEU A 167 -5.80 -27.79 4.59
N ARG A 168 -4.85 -28.72 4.48
CA ARG A 168 -4.69 -29.61 3.32
C ARG A 168 -5.89 -30.54 3.15
N GLN A 169 -6.35 -31.15 4.23
CA GLN A 169 -7.52 -32.02 4.22
C GLN A 169 -8.78 -31.25 3.81
N LYS A 170 -9.02 -30.08 4.40
CA LYS A 170 -10.15 -29.21 4.05
C LYS A 170 -10.10 -28.76 2.59
N ASN A 171 -8.92 -28.45 2.06
CA ASN A 171 -8.75 -28.11 0.66
C ASN A 171 -9.13 -29.29 -0.24
N ALA A 172 -8.63 -30.50 0.03
CA ALA A 172 -8.93 -31.70 -0.73
C ALA A 172 -10.42 -32.05 -0.70
N GLU A 173 -11.07 -31.96 0.48
CA GLU A 173 -12.52 -32.16 0.63
C GLU A 173 -13.32 -31.21 -0.27
N LEU A 174 -12.93 -29.94 -0.33
CA LEU A 174 -13.62 -28.93 -1.14
C LEU A 174 -13.29 -29.05 -2.63
N GLU A 175 -12.08 -29.46 -2.99
CA GLU A 175 -11.72 -29.76 -4.38
C GLU A 175 -12.58 -30.88 -4.95
N GLU A 176 -12.76 -31.97 -4.21
CA GLU A 176 -13.64 -33.06 -4.63
C GLU A 176 -15.10 -32.62 -4.65
N LYS A 177 -15.57 -31.92 -3.60
CA LYS A 177 -16.96 -31.44 -3.51
C LYS A 177 -17.34 -30.54 -4.69
N TYR A 178 -16.44 -29.64 -5.11
CA TYR A 178 -16.73 -28.68 -6.19
C TYR A 178 -16.12 -29.07 -7.52
N LYS A 179 -15.65 -30.31 -7.69
CA LYS A 179 -14.98 -30.79 -8.90
C LYS A 179 -15.73 -30.40 -10.18
N ASP A 180 -17.02 -30.72 -10.22
CA ASP A 180 -17.90 -30.54 -11.38
C ASP A 180 -18.94 -29.41 -11.19
N THR A 181 -18.83 -28.64 -10.13
CA THR A 181 -19.77 -27.56 -9.80
C THR A 181 -19.06 -26.24 -9.53
N GLU A 182 -19.81 -25.16 -9.57
CA GLU A 182 -19.30 -23.84 -9.23
C GLU A 182 -19.04 -23.74 -7.74
N VAL A 183 -17.98 -23.00 -7.36
CA VAL A 183 -17.65 -22.67 -5.97
C VAL A 183 -18.46 -21.44 -5.57
N PRO A 184 -19.39 -21.52 -4.62
CA PRO A 184 -20.13 -20.34 -4.19
C PRO A 184 -19.20 -19.36 -3.47
N MET A 185 -19.32 -18.07 -3.78
CA MET A 185 -18.58 -17.04 -3.04
C MET A 185 -19.09 -16.98 -1.60
N PRO A 186 -18.21 -17.16 -0.59
CA PRO A 186 -18.62 -17.07 0.80
C PRO A 186 -18.97 -15.62 1.19
N ASN A 187 -19.96 -15.45 2.06
CA ASN A 187 -20.43 -14.13 2.55
C ASN A 187 -19.38 -13.37 3.34
N TYR A 188 -18.37 -14.05 3.85
CA TYR A 188 -17.25 -13.46 4.57
C TYR A 188 -16.07 -13.04 3.65
N TRP A 189 -16.23 -13.08 2.33
CA TRP A 189 -15.19 -12.69 1.39
C TRP A 189 -15.71 -11.64 0.40
N GLY A 190 -14.86 -10.68 0.06
CA GLY A 190 -15.20 -9.68 -0.95
C GLY A 190 -14.17 -8.56 -1.01
N GLY A 191 -14.55 -7.47 -1.67
CA GLY A 191 -13.69 -6.35 -1.97
C GLY A 191 -13.93 -5.13 -1.11
N TYR A 192 -12.87 -4.36 -0.97
CA TYR A 192 -12.86 -3.01 -0.40
C TYR A 192 -12.36 -2.01 -1.44
N MET A 193 -12.88 -0.78 -1.35
CA MET A 193 -12.39 0.40 -2.05
C MET A 193 -11.77 1.35 -1.02
N VAL A 194 -10.52 1.73 -1.22
CA VAL A 194 -9.87 2.81 -0.48
C VAL A 194 -10.03 4.09 -1.29
N LYS A 195 -10.85 5.02 -0.79
CA LYS A 195 -11.11 6.34 -1.39
C LYS A 195 -10.07 7.33 -0.88
N PRO A 196 -9.11 7.76 -1.71
CA PRO A 196 -7.99 8.54 -1.23
C PRO A 196 -8.38 9.98 -0.92
N TYR A 197 -7.81 10.52 0.15
CA TYR A 197 -7.77 11.94 0.46
C TYR A 197 -6.34 12.48 0.53
N LEU A 198 -5.32 11.58 0.53
CA LEU A 198 -3.90 11.92 0.45
C LEU A 198 -3.17 10.88 -0.41
N ILE A 199 -2.34 11.37 -1.33
CA ILE A 199 -1.41 10.54 -2.11
C ILE A 199 -0.04 11.24 -2.11
N GLU A 200 0.99 10.58 -1.56
CA GLU A 200 2.37 11.07 -1.54
C GLU A 200 3.23 10.23 -2.48
N PHE A 201 3.94 10.91 -3.36
CA PHE A 201 4.97 10.37 -4.24
C PHE A 201 6.34 10.71 -3.64
N TRP A 202 7.13 9.69 -3.36
CA TRP A 202 8.48 9.80 -2.82
C TRP A 202 9.48 9.21 -3.80
N GLN A 203 10.52 9.99 -4.15
CA GLN A 203 11.65 9.56 -4.96
C GLN A 203 12.94 9.66 -4.16
N GLY A 204 13.69 8.55 -4.09
CA GLY A 204 14.97 8.49 -3.36
C GLY A 204 16.10 9.23 -4.06
N GLN A 205 16.88 10.02 -3.30
CA GLN A 205 18.03 10.78 -3.76
C GLN A 205 19.29 10.41 -2.97
N THR A 206 20.47 10.47 -3.62
CA THR A 206 21.76 10.08 -3.02
C THR A 206 22.22 10.99 -1.88
N ASN A 207 21.88 12.27 -1.97
CA ASN A 207 22.25 13.32 -0.99
C ASN A 207 21.30 13.39 0.22
N ARG A 208 20.33 12.45 0.33
CA ARG A 208 19.26 12.41 1.32
C ARG A 208 18.23 13.55 1.22
N LEU A 209 18.32 14.40 0.22
CA LEU A 209 17.29 15.38 -0.11
C LEU A 209 16.28 14.72 -1.04
N HIS A 210 15.51 13.80 -0.48
CA HIS A 210 14.51 13.01 -1.22
C HIS A 210 13.37 13.90 -1.71
N ASP A 211 12.88 13.62 -2.92
CA ASP A 211 11.75 14.37 -3.45
C ASP A 211 10.44 13.81 -2.86
N ARG A 212 9.59 14.69 -2.38
CA ARG A 212 8.29 14.36 -1.82
C ARG A 212 7.25 15.35 -2.33
N ILE A 213 6.37 14.87 -3.21
CA ILE A 213 5.21 15.61 -3.67
C ILE A 213 3.97 14.96 -3.10
N VAL A 214 3.19 15.70 -2.32
CA VAL A 214 1.96 15.23 -1.72
C VAL A 214 0.76 15.92 -2.32
N PHE A 215 -0.22 15.12 -2.73
CA PHE A 215 -1.55 15.56 -3.12
C PHE A 215 -2.51 15.33 -1.96
N THR A 216 -3.31 16.35 -1.64
CA THR A 216 -4.38 16.27 -0.63
C THR A 216 -5.70 16.71 -1.21
N LYS A 217 -6.79 16.11 -0.75
CA LYS A 217 -8.15 16.48 -1.14
C LYS A 217 -8.82 17.13 0.07
N PRO A 218 -9.11 18.44 0.02
CA PRO A 218 -9.79 19.14 1.10
C PRO A 218 -11.17 18.53 1.40
N GLU A 219 -11.52 18.43 2.67
CA GLU A 219 -12.79 17.79 3.10
C GLU A 219 -14.03 18.58 2.70
N LYS A 220 -14.01 19.90 2.69
CA LYS A 220 -15.12 20.78 2.29
C LYS A 220 -14.65 22.19 1.90
N GLY A 221 -15.18 22.69 0.79
CA GLY A 221 -15.03 24.08 0.38
C GLY A 221 -13.84 24.36 -0.52
N GLU A 222 -13.73 25.58 -1.01
CA GLU A 222 -12.54 26.06 -1.72
C GLU A 222 -11.35 25.99 -0.75
N ALA A 223 -10.34 25.24 -1.12
CA ALA A 223 -9.11 25.20 -0.35
C ALA A 223 -8.49 26.61 -0.37
N LYS A 224 -8.44 27.26 0.79
CA LYS A 224 -7.64 28.47 0.92
C LYS A 224 -6.18 28.02 0.86
N LEU A 225 -5.60 28.12 -0.35
CA LEU A 225 -4.23 27.73 -0.60
C LEU A 225 -3.29 28.61 0.22
N ASP A 226 -2.29 28.01 0.84
CA ASP A 226 -1.14 28.70 1.39
C ASP A 226 -0.08 28.94 0.30
N ASP A 227 1.01 29.63 0.66
CA ASP A 227 2.07 30.01 -0.30
C ASP A 227 2.80 28.81 -0.92
N PHE A 228 2.66 27.61 -0.38
CA PHE A 228 3.33 26.37 -0.81
C PHE A 228 2.38 25.40 -1.52
N GLN A 229 1.09 25.68 -1.50
CA GLN A 229 0.07 24.83 -2.09
C GLN A 229 -0.31 25.30 -3.49
N HIS A 230 -0.44 24.34 -4.38
CA HIS A 230 -0.80 24.58 -5.77
C HIS A 230 -2.08 23.81 -6.12
N PRO A 231 -2.97 24.39 -6.94
CA PRO A 231 -4.18 23.71 -7.37
C PRO A 231 -3.84 22.53 -8.27
N ALA A 232 -4.64 21.47 -8.15
CA ALA A 232 -4.55 20.25 -8.94
C ALA A 232 -5.92 19.86 -9.52
N GLU A 233 -5.97 18.83 -10.38
CA GLU A 233 -7.19 18.38 -11.02
C GLU A 233 -8.16 17.75 -10.01
N GLY A 234 -9.47 17.79 -10.30
CA GLY A 234 -10.48 17.07 -9.51
C GLY A 234 -10.65 17.53 -8.06
N GLY A 235 -10.31 18.77 -7.75
CA GLY A 235 -10.38 19.35 -6.41
C GLY A 235 -9.22 18.96 -5.49
N TRP A 236 -8.15 18.39 -6.05
CA TRP A 236 -6.91 18.17 -5.34
C TRP A 236 -6.07 19.44 -5.25
N VAL A 237 -5.19 19.46 -4.26
CA VAL A 237 -4.08 20.42 -4.15
C VAL A 237 -2.79 19.63 -3.95
N TYR A 238 -1.67 20.17 -4.41
CA TYR A 238 -0.37 19.54 -4.18
C TYR A 238 0.64 20.52 -3.60
N GLN A 239 1.63 19.96 -2.92
CA GLN A 239 2.77 20.69 -2.37
C GLN A 239 3.99 19.78 -2.27
N ARG A 240 5.18 20.39 -2.23
CA ARG A 240 6.43 19.69 -1.93
C ARG A 240 6.65 19.67 -0.42
N LEU A 241 7.07 18.51 0.11
CA LEU A 241 7.48 18.38 1.49
C LEU A 241 9.01 18.25 1.62
N SER A 242 9.55 18.76 2.70
CA SER A 242 10.92 18.44 3.10
C SER A 242 11.07 16.95 3.36
N PRO A 243 12.21 16.32 2.97
CA PRO A 243 12.47 14.90 3.18
C PRO A 243 12.61 14.51 4.65
#